data_1df1d19e3e63477c09aaca87340399b1
#
_entry.id   1df1d19e3e63477c09aaca87340399b1
#
_cell.length_a   1.000
_cell.length_b   1.000
_cell.length_c   1.000
_cell.angle_alpha   90.00
_cell.angle_beta   90.00
_cell.angle_gamma   90.00
#
_symmetry.space_group_name_H-M   'P 1'
#
loop_
_entity.id
_entity.type
_entity.pdbx_description
1 polymer ?
#
loop_
_entity_poly.entity_id
_entity_poly.type
_entity_poly.pdbx_seq_one_letter_code
_entity_poly.pdbx_strand_id
1 'polypeptide(L)'
;MKRTTMATAAALAGGLTLAAPLAAQEVCAVEGDYYDLDAAGVDAFYNCMSDRMVEGYTTEGNEIAAIYRDWTPTATRAAVPGPHGDRFLLTFANDIAAEQYLKFEEGDFEMPVGSVLAKESIAVRDGTGSVGPLFIMTKVDDAPDNDNWLYSAVQPNGKDMKISQSFCSDCHIGFDTQDSMGYPLEEVRLTAN
;
A
#
# COMPACT_ATOMS: atom_id res chain seq x y z
N MET A 1 -72.12 46.21 -6.29
CA MET A 1 -70.65 46.02 -6.41
C MET A 1 -70.31 44.62 -5.85
N LYS A 2 -70.11 43.66 -6.74
CA LYS A 2 -69.72 42.25 -6.36
C LYS A 2 -68.21 42.11 -6.46
N ARG A 3 -67.55 41.78 -5.34
CA ARG A 3 -66.11 41.47 -5.32
C ARG A 3 -65.93 39.98 -5.50
N THR A 4 -65.24 39.59 -6.59
CA THR A 4 -64.85 38.23 -6.89
C THR A 4 -63.48 37.98 -6.29
N THR A 5 -63.37 37.02 -5.38
CA THR A 5 -62.09 36.55 -4.78
C THR A 5 -61.57 35.41 -5.65
N MET A 6 -60.37 35.61 -6.25
CA MET A 6 -59.62 34.56 -6.91
C MET A 6 -58.77 33.79 -5.87
N ALA A 7 -58.97 32.51 -5.79
CA ALA A 7 -58.13 31.58 -5.01
C ALA A 7 -57.01 31.04 -5.89
N THR A 8 -55.77 31.29 -5.48
CA THR A 8 -54.55 30.77 -6.14
C THR A 8 -54.23 29.43 -5.50
N ALA A 9 -54.27 28.35 -6.29
CA ALA A 9 -53.82 27.02 -5.87
C ALA A 9 -52.32 26.91 -6.12
N ALA A 10 -51.53 26.72 -5.06
CA ALA A 10 -50.12 26.42 -5.15
C ALA A 10 -49.93 24.88 -5.30
N ALA A 11 -49.38 24.44 -6.39
CA ALA A 11 -48.98 23.04 -6.60
C ALA A 11 -47.62 22.78 -6.01
N LEU A 12 -47.58 21.95 -4.99
CA LEU A 12 -46.33 21.40 -4.41
C LEU A 12 -45.83 20.26 -5.31
N ALA A 13 -44.78 20.50 -6.07
CA ALA A 13 -44.02 19.46 -6.78
C ALA A 13 -43.10 18.74 -5.78
N GLY A 14 -43.50 17.57 -5.30
CA GLY A 14 -42.68 16.67 -4.51
C GLY A 14 -41.62 16.01 -5.38
N GLY A 15 -40.35 16.45 -5.26
CA GLY A 15 -39.23 15.79 -5.89
C GLY A 15 -38.94 14.46 -5.21
N LEU A 16 -39.16 13.33 -5.88
CA LEU A 16 -38.62 12.02 -5.47
C LEU A 16 -37.11 12.02 -5.71
N THR A 17 -36.31 12.15 -4.69
CA THR A 17 -34.88 11.84 -4.75
C THR A 17 -34.73 10.33 -4.74
N LEU A 18 -34.40 9.72 -5.88
CA LEU A 18 -33.96 8.33 -5.98
C LEU A 18 -32.58 8.27 -5.36
N ALA A 19 -32.46 7.72 -4.14
CA ALA A 19 -31.19 7.34 -3.57
C ALA A 19 -30.60 6.21 -4.45
N ALA A 20 -29.45 6.47 -5.08
CA ALA A 20 -28.69 5.43 -5.76
C ALA A 20 -28.32 4.36 -4.73
N PRO A 21 -28.44 3.05 -5.05
CA PRO A 21 -27.98 2.01 -4.16
C PRO A 21 -26.47 2.19 -3.95
N LEU A 22 -25.99 2.21 -2.68
CA LEU A 22 -24.57 2.03 -2.39
C LEU A 22 -24.19 0.68 -3.01
N ALA A 23 -23.27 0.71 -3.97
CA ALA A 23 -22.68 -0.51 -4.48
C ALA A 23 -22.03 -1.23 -3.27
N ALA A 24 -22.43 -2.46 -3.01
CA ALA A 24 -21.77 -3.29 -2.02
C ALA A 24 -20.30 -3.44 -2.46
N GLN A 25 -19.36 -3.11 -1.56
CA GLN A 25 -17.95 -3.27 -1.85
C GLN A 25 -17.69 -4.76 -2.17
N GLU A 26 -17.09 -5.04 -3.32
CA GLU A 26 -16.74 -6.38 -3.74
C GLU A 26 -15.86 -7.04 -2.66
N VAL A 27 -16.14 -8.29 -2.31
CA VAL A 27 -15.34 -9.02 -1.32
C VAL A 27 -14.15 -9.64 -2.05
N CYS A 28 -12.93 -9.17 -1.74
CA CYS A 28 -11.72 -9.79 -2.25
C CYS A 28 -11.43 -11.07 -1.47
N ALA A 29 -11.97 -12.20 -1.95
CA ALA A 29 -11.86 -13.50 -1.30
C ALA A 29 -10.74 -14.35 -1.92
N VAL A 30 -10.13 -15.19 -1.07
CA VAL A 30 -9.19 -16.24 -1.45
C VAL A 30 -9.83 -17.58 -1.05
N GLU A 31 -9.98 -18.47 -2.00
CA GLU A 31 -10.45 -19.84 -1.75
C GLU A 31 -9.26 -20.74 -1.40
N GLY A 32 -9.35 -21.47 -0.30
CA GLY A 32 -8.28 -22.36 0.16
C GLY A 32 -7.15 -21.64 0.90
N ASP A 33 -5.94 -22.21 0.83
CA ASP A 33 -4.75 -21.60 1.42
C ASP A 33 -4.17 -20.56 0.47
N TYR A 34 -3.97 -19.33 0.95
CA TYR A 34 -3.41 -18.24 0.15
C TYR A 34 -1.94 -18.46 -0.25
N TYR A 35 -1.23 -19.37 0.41
CA TYR A 35 0.10 -19.81 0.00
C TYR A 35 0.08 -20.68 -1.26
N ASP A 36 -1.05 -21.33 -1.57
CA ASP A 36 -1.21 -22.19 -2.74
C ASP A 36 -1.67 -21.41 -3.99
N LEU A 37 -1.87 -20.08 -3.90
CA LEU A 37 -2.24 -19.27 -5.05
C LEU A 37 -1.14 -19.30 -6.11
N ASP A 38 -1.52 -19.61 -7.33
CA ASP A 38 -0.66 -19.42 -8.48
C ASP A 38 -0.48 -17.91 -8.84
N ALA A 39 0.41 -17.61 -9.75
CA ALA A 39 0.70 -16.22 -10.13
C ALA A 39 -0.57 -15.45 -10.57
N ALA A 40 -1.45 -16.08 -11.34
CA ALA A 40 -2.69 -15.44 -11.81
C ALA A 40 -3.68 -15.19 -10.66
N GLY A 41 -3.76 -16.11 -9.70
CA GLY A 41 -4.55 -15.95 -8.48
C GLY A 41 -4.05 -14.80 -7.61
N VAL A 42 -2.72 -14.69 -7.44
CA VAL A 42 -2.10 -13.57 -6.72
C VAL A 42 -2.40 -12.24 -7.40
N ASP A 43 -2.24 -12.16 -8.73
CA ASP A 43 -2.52 -10.95 -9.49
C ASP A 43 -4.00 -10.55 -9.41
N ALA A 44 -4.92 -11.48 -9.54
CA ALA A 44 -6.35 -11.23 -9.42
C ALA A 44 -6.72 -10.71 -8.01
N PHE A 45 -6.16 -11.34 -6.96
CA PHE A 45 -6.37 -10.94 -5.59
C PHE A 45 -5.78 -9.54 -5.30
N TYR A 46 -4.54 -9.29 -5.73
CA TYR A 46 -3.89 -7.99 -5.59
C TYR A 46 -4.68 -6.90 -6.30
N ASN A 47 -5.11 -7.13 -7.55
CA ASN A 47 -5.89 -6.17 -8.31
C ASN A 47 -7.23 -5.83 -7.64
N CYS A 48 -7.90 -6.83 -7.04
CA CYS A 48 -9.12 -6.60 -6.25
C CYS A 48 -8.88 -5.68 -5.05
N MET A 49 -7.70 -5.73 -4.43
CA MET A 49 -7.32 -4.92 -3.25
C MET A 49 -6.72 -3.55 -3.60
N SER A 50 -6.22 -3.38 -4.82
CA SER A 50 -5.40 -2.26 -5.26
C SER A 50 -6.01 -0.89 -4.97
N ASP A 51 -7.23 -0.64 -5.43
CA ASP A 51 -7.89 0.66 -5.26
C ASP A 51 -8.18 0.98 -3.80
N ARG A 52 -8.50 -0.04 -3.00
CA ARG A 52 -8.74 0.12 -1.55
C ARG A 52 -7.47 0.53 -0.79
N MET A 53 -6.32 0.03 -1.22
CA MET A 53 -5.03 0.42 -0.65
C MET A 53 -4.75 1.90 -0.92
N VAL A 54 -4.89 2.34 -2.18
CA VAL A 54 -4.67 3.75 -2.55
C VAL A 54 -5.66 4.66 -1.83
N GLU A 55 -6.95 4.36 -1.88
CA GLU A 55 -7.99 5.14 -1.21
C GLU A 55 -7.71 5.25 0.30
N GLY A 56 -7.39 4.12 0.94
CA GLY A 56 -7.14 4.08 2.37
C GLY A 56 -5.92 4.88 2.78
N TYR A 57 -4.77 4.65 2.14
CA TYR A 57 -3.51 5.29 2.52
C TYR A 57 -3.50 6.81 2.27
N THR A 58 -4.25 7.31 1.29
CA THR A 58 -4.28 8.74 0.94
C THR A 58 -5.28 9.57 1.74
N THR A 59 -6.11 8.95 2.59
CA THR A 59 -7.23 9.61 3.29
C THR A 59 -6.80 10.80 4.15
N GLU A 60 -5.65 10.73 4.82
CA GLU A 60 -5.16 11.78 5.73
C GLU A 60 -4.03 12.63 5.12
N GLY A 61 -3.75 12.47 3.80
CA GLY A 61 -2.84 13.34 3.05
C GLY A 61 -1.35 13.07 3.28
N ASN A 62 -0.93 11.84 3.62
CA ASN A 62 0.48 11.48 3.67
C ASN A 62 1.12 11.64 2.28
N GLU A 63 2.23 12.40 2.20
CA GLU A 63 2.86 12.79 0.94
C GLU A 63 3.41 11.59 0.16
N ILE A 64 4.00 10.60 0.84
CA ILE A 64 4.52 9.39 0.19
C ILE A 64 3.37 8.52 -0.30
N ALA A 65 2.32 8.34 0.52
CA ALA A 65 1.14 7.59 0.13
C ALA A 65 0.44 8.17 -1.12
N ALA A 66 0.56 9.47 -1.35
CA ALA A 66 -0.03 10.14 -2.50
C ALA A 66 0.69 9.86 -3.83
N ILE A 67 1.97 9.47 -3.79
CA ILE A 67 2.82 9.42 -5.00
C ILE A 67 3.55 8.08 -5.22
N TYR A 68 3.63 7.19 -4.22
CA TYR A 68 4.47 5.98 -4.32
C TYR A 68 4.07 5.03 -5.46
N ARG A 69 2.82 5.10 -5.92
CA ARG A 69 2.34 4.29 -7.06
C ARG A 69 2.91 4.74 -8.41
N ASP A 70 3.45 5.95 -8.49
CA ASP A 70 4.17 6.44 -9.67
C ASP A 70 5.63 5.96 -9.70
N TRP A 71 6.10 5.31 -8.61
CA TRP A 71 7.45 4.77 -8.50
C TRP A 71 7.59 3.41 -9.15
N THR A 72 8.83 2.95 -9.29
CA THR A 72 9.12 1.65 -9.90
C THR A 72 8.78 0.51 -8.95
N PRO A 73 7.88 -0.44 -9.32
CA PRO A 73 7.70 -1.66 -8.55
C PRO A 73 8.98 -2.50 -8.59
N THR A 74 9.33 -3.16 -7.50
CA THR A 74 10.58 -3.95 -7.39
C THR A 74 10.39 -5.43 -7.71
N ALA A 75 9.16 -5.84 -7.95
CA ALA A 75 8.78 -7.21 -8.24
C ALA A 75 7.70 -7.25 -9.33
N THR A 76 7.61 -8.37 -10.03
CA THR A 76 6.63 -8.62 -11.10
C THR A 76 5.21 -8.77 -10.55
N ARG A 77 5.07 -9.18 -9.30
CA ARG A 77 3.82 -9.33 -8.56
C ARG A 77 4.05 -9.30 -7.06
N ALA A 78 2.97 -9.19 -6.29
CA ALA A 78 3.02 -9.37 -4.84
C ALA A 78 3.40 -10.82 -4.48
N ALA A 79 3.99 -11.01 -3.30
CA ALA A 79 4.35 -12.32 -2.76
C ALA A 79 4.25 -12.33 -1.23
N VAL A 80 4.23 -13.53 -0.61
CA VAL A 80 4.20 -13.70 0.84
C VAL A 80 5.56 -14.23 1.32
N PRO A 81 6.52 -13.36 1.67
CA PRO A 81 7.85 -13.78 2.08
C PRO A 81 7.94 -14.30 3.53
N GLY A 82 6.83 -14.28 4.29
CA GLY A 82 6.78 -14.62 5.70
C GLY A 82 6.98 -13.42 6.64
N PRO A 83 8.07 -12.64 6.57
CA PRO A 83 8.19 -11.40 7.33
C PRO A 83 7.02 -10.44 7.12
N HIS A 84 6.79 -9.52 8.07
CA HIS A 84 5.62 -8.61 8.11
C HIS A 84 4.28 -9.32 8.35
N GLY A 85 4.29 -10.53 8.95
CA GLY A 85 3.09 -11.23 9.41
C GLY A 85 2.31 -11.91 8.29
N ASP A 86 3.01 -12.63 7.42
CA ASP A 86 2.42 -13.46 6.36
C ASP A 86 1.44 -12.69 5.47
N ARG A 87 1.87 -11.52 5.00
CA ARG A 87 1.11 -10.65 4.11
C ARG A 87 1.61 -10.74 2.69
N PHE A 88 0.72 -10.56 1.73
CA PHE A 88 1.16 -10.22 0.37
C PHE A 88 1.82 -8.85 0.40
N LEU A 89 3.04 -8.78 -0.09
CA LEU A 89 3.87 -7.58 -0.09
C LEU A 89 4.25 -7.21 -1.52
N LEU A 90 4.18 -5.92 -1.85
CA LEU A 90 4.75 -5.35 -3.07
C LEU A 90 5.46 -4.04 -2.70
N THR A 91 6.74 -3.94 -3.07
CA THR A 91 7.57 -2.76 -2.79
C THR A 91 7.70 -1.90 -4.04
N PHE A 92 7.62 -0.60 -3.83
CA PHE A 92 7.87 0.44 -4.82
C PHE A 92 9.10 1.23 -4.40
N ALA A 93 10.00 1.50 -5.33
CA ALA A 93 11.22 2.27 -5.13
C ALA A 93 11.12 3.59 -5.89
N ASN A 94 11.41 4.73 -5.22
CA ASN A 94 11.52 5.99 -5.93
C ASN A 94 12.71 5.96 -6.91
N ASP A 95 12.85 6.94 -7.80
CA ASP A 95 13.87 6.94 -8.86
C ASP A 95 15.29 6.78 -8.29
N ILE A 96 15.58 7.43 -7.14
CA ILE A 96 16.88 7.33 -6.46
C ILE A 96 17.15 5.90 -5.99
N ALA A 97 16.16 5.27 -5.35
CA ALA A 97 16.30 3.91 -4.84
C ALA A 97 16.35 2.88 -5.96
N ALA A 98 15.56 3.04 -7.03
CA ALA A 98 15.40 2.06 -8.09
C ALA A 98 16.73 1.75 -8.81
N GLU A 99 17.60 2.76 -9.00
CA GLU A 99 18.90 2.60 -9.67
C GLU A 99 19.81 1.57 -8.99
N GLN A 100 19.78 1.48 -7.67
CA GLN A 100 20.58 0.52 -6.91
C GLN A 100 19.77 -0.72 -6.51
N TYR A 101 18.54 -0.53 -6.01
CA TYR A 101 17.72 -1.62 -5.50
C TYR A 101 17.46 -2.72 -6.52
N LEU A 102 17.18 -2.36 -7.78
CA LEU A 102 16.86 -3.32 -8.85
C LEU A 102 18.03 -4.13 -9.37
N LYS A 103 19.23 -3.87 -8.90
CA LYS A 103 20.38 -4.74 -9.18
C LYS A 103 20.35 -6.01 -8.33
N PHE A 104 19.61 -5.98 -7.20
CA PHE A 104 19.53 -7.07 -6.23
C PHE A 104 20.91 -7.58 -5.80
N GLU A 105 21.86 -6.66 -5.70
CA GLU A 105 23.23 -6.96 -5.29
C GLU A 105 23.30 -7.26 -3.79
N GLU A 106 24.27 -8.11 -3.43
CA GLU A 106 24.64 -8.35 -2.04
C GLU A 106 26.11 -8.01 -1.87
N GLY A 107 26.46 -7.42 -0.74
CA GLY A 107 27.83 -7.05 -0.42
C GLY A 107 27.93 -5.71 0.30
N ASP A 108 29.13 -5.11 0.20
CA ASP A 108 29.46 -3.85 0.86
C ASP A 108 29.07 -2.66 -0.05
N PHE A 109 27.81 -2.25 0.03
CA PHE A 109 27.31 -1.05 -0.63
C PHE A 109 26.30 -0.34 0.28
N GLU A 110 26.06 0.93 0.01
CA GLU A 110 25.05 1.73 0.69
C GLU A 110 24.06 2.31 -0.35
N MET A 111 22.79 2.34 0.01
CA MET A 111 21.78 3.03 -0.77
C MET A 111 22.01 4.56 -0.75
N PRO A 112 21.81 5.26 -1.87
CA PRO A 112 21.92 6.70 -1.88
C PRO A 112 20.96 7.36 -0.90
N VAL A 113 21.44 8.41 -0.21
CA VAL A 113 20.58 9.28 0.62
C VAL A 113 19.45 9.85 -0.23
N GLY A 114 18.23 9.83 0.30
CA GLY A 114 17.01 10.17 -0.43
C GLY A 114 16.34 8.98 -1.12
N SER A 115 16.92 7.78 -1.05
CA SER A 115 16.20 6.56 -1.44
C SER A 115 14.97 6.36 -0.57
N VAL A 116 13.84 6.08 -1.19
CA VAL A 116 12.58 5.77 -0.49
C VAL A 116 12.00 4.47 -1.05
N LEU A 117 11.66 3.57 -0.14
CA LEU A 117 10.96 2.33 -0.44
C LEU A 117 9.58 2.38 0.23
N ALA A 118 8.52 2.15 -0.53
CA ALA A 118 7.16 2.04 -0.01
C ALA A 118 6.64 0.62 -0.28
N LYS A 119 6.25 -0.10 0.78
CA LYS A 119 5.86 -1.51 0.73
C LYS A 119 4.40 -1.66 1.11
N GLU A 120 3.56 -1.96 0.14
CA GLU A 120 2.17 -2.34 0.36
C GLU A 120 2.06 -3.68 1.07
N SER A 121 1.00 -3.82 1.85
CA SER A 121 0.72 -5.08 2.51
C SER A 121 -0.76 -5.43 2.52
N ILE A 122 -1.08 -6.70 2.20
CA ILE A 122 -2.43 -7.24 2.25
C ILE A 122 -2.41 -8.47 3.13
N ALA A 123 -3.24 -8.50 4.17
CA ALA A 123 -3.46 -9.68 4.99
C ALA A 123 -4.69 -10.45 4.49
N VAL A 124 -4.64 -11.79 4.59
CA VAL A 124 -5.83 -12.63 4.42
C VAL A 124 -6.32 -13.06 5.81
N ARG A 125 -7.58 -12.79 6.08
CA ARG A 125 -8.25 -13.18 7.34
C ARG A 125 -9.56 -13.88 7.01
N ASP A 126 -9.72 -15.09 7.47
CA ASP A 126 -10.92 -15.90 7.19
C ASP A 126 -11.25 -15.95 5.69
N GLY A 127 -10.24 -16.14 4.84
CA GLY A 127 -10.37 -16.18 3.39
C GLY A 127 -10.66 -14.83 2.72
N THR A 128 -10.56 -13.72 3.45
CA THR A 128 -10.86 -12.38 2.92
C THR A 128 -9.66 -11.45 3.03
N GLY A 129 -9.40 -10.71 1.95
CA GLY A 129 -8.36 -9.69 1.90
C GLY A 129 -8.69 -8.49 2.78
N SER A 130 -7.70 -8.01 3.53
CA SER A 130 -7.76 -6.76 4.27
C SER A 130 -6.49 -5.94 4.04
N VAL A 131 -6.66 -4.64 3.81
CA VAL A 131 -5.53 -3.73 3.65
C VAL A 131 -4.71 -3.71 4.95
N GLY A 132 -3.41 -3.94 4.83
CA GLY A 132 -2.45 -3.78 5.91
C GLY A 132 -1.80 -2.39 5.87
N PRO A 133 -0.79 -2.11 6.71
CA PRO A 133 -0.03 -0.86 6.63
C PRO A 133 0.77 -0.73 5.32
N LEU A 134 0.93 0.51 4.87
CA LEU A 134 1.99 0.88 3.93
C LEU A 134 3.26 1.11 4.75
N PHE A 135 4.25 0.24 4.64
CA PHE A 135 5.54 0.40 5.32
C PHE A 135 6.48 1.24 4.45
N ILE A 136 7.21 2.15 5.08
CA ILE A 136 8.07 3.10 4.38
C ILE A 136 9.46 3.09 5.02
N MET A 137 10.49 3.00 4.19
CA MET A 137 11.90 3.18 4.57
C MET A 137 12.48 4.36 3.79
N THR A 138 13.14 5.28 4.49
CA THR A 138 13.78 6.45 3.87
C THR A 138 15.25 6.47 4.28
N LYS A 139 16.16 6.47 3.31
CA LYS A 139 17.61 6.58 3.55
C LYS A 139 17.97 8.03 3.82
N VAL A 140 18.64 8.27 4.95
CA VAL A 140 19.09 9.59 5.43
C VAL A 140 20.59 9.53 5.74
N ASP A 141 21.18 10.62 6.21
CA ASP A 141 22.60 10.71 6.56
C ASP A 141 22.86 10.92 8.07
N ASP A 142 21.81 10.93 8.89
CA ASP A 142 21.87 11.28 10.31
C ASP A 142 21.15 10.29 11.26
N ALA A 143 20.99 9.03 10.85
CA ALA A 143 20.38 7.97 11.65
C ALA A 143 21.27 6.73 11.78
N PRO A 144 22.51 6.85 12.31
CA PRO A 144 23.50 5.77 12.31
C PRO A 144 23.08 4.53 13.12
N ASP A 145 22.20 4.69 14.10
CA ASP A 145 21.71 3.58 14.92
C ASP A 145 20.79 2.61 14.14
N ASN A 146 20.37 2.99 12.94
CA ASN A 146 19.49 2.21 12.07
C ASN A 146 20.07 2.08 10.64
N ASP A 147 21.39 2.02 10.49
CA ASP A 147 22.07 2.00 9.18
C ASP A 147 21.60 3.15 8.26
N ASN A 148 21.37 4.32 8.86
CA ASN A 148 20.85 5.51 8.18
C ASN A 148 19.47 5.31 7.50
N TRP A 149 18.67 4.38 7.98
CA TRP A 149 17.28 4.22 7.56
C TRP A 149 16.30 4.77 8.60
N LEU A 150 15.34 5.56 8.16
CA LEU A 150 14.16 5.94 8.93
C LEU A 150 12.97 5.08 8.51
N TYR A 151 12.33 4.49 9.50
CA TYR A 151 11.16 3.64 9.31
C TYR A 151 9.89 4.39 9.70
N SER A 152 8.91 4.35 8.82
CA SER A 152 7.57 4.86 9.07
C SER A 152 6.51 3.95 8.45
N ALA A 153 5.26 4.17 8.78
CA ALA A 153 4.16 3.45 8.14
C ALA A 153 2.88 4.26 8.17
N VAL A 154 2.01 4.02 7.17
CA VAL A 154 0.67 4.58 7.08
C VAL A 154 -0.34 3.47 7.31
N GLN A 155 -1.30 3.70 8.21
CA GLN A 155 -2.39 2.78 8.48
C GLN A 155 -3.36 2.71 7.29
N PRO A 156 -4.19 1.66 7.20
CA PRO A 156 -5.21 1.53 6.15
C PRO A 156 -6.25 2.66 6.09
N ASN A 157 -6.30 3.52 7.08
CA ASN A 157 -7.16 4.71 7.15
C ASN A 157 -6.40 6.03 6.91
N GLY A 158 -5.18 5.96 6.38
CA GLY A 158 -4.35 7.10 6.03
C GLY A 158 -3.57 7.73 7.20
N LYS A 159 -3.80 7.30 8.44
CA LYS A 159 -3.11 7.87 9.60
C LYS A 159 -1.70 7.32 9.73
N ASP A 160 -0.78 8.18 10.11
CA ASP A 160 0.56 7.75 10.46
C ASP A 160 0.53 6.73 11.59
N MET A 161 1.32 5.67 11.43
CA MET A 161 1.46 4.63 12.43
C MET A 161 2.60 4.99 13.38
N LYS A 162 2.32 5.00 14.68
CA LYS A 162 3.36 5.21 15.69
C LYS A 162 4.13 3.91 15.90
N ILE A 163 5.31 3.83 15.30
CA ILE A 163 6.25 2.72 15.45
C ILE A 163 7.59 3.25 15.99
N SER A 164 8.29 2.47 16.82
CA SER A 164 9.66 2.79 17.19
C SER A 164 10.60 2.37 16.06
N GLN A 165 11.70 3.11 15.89
CA GLN A 165 12.71 2.76 14.89
C GLN A 165 13.27 1.36 15.15
N SER A 166 13.59 1.03 16.42
CA SER A 166 14.09 -0.27 16.82
C SER A 166 13.16 -1.43 16.48
N PHE A 167 11.83 -1.21 16.51
CA PHE A 167 10.87 -2.26 16.12
C PHE A 167 11.09 -2.78 14.69
N CYS A 168 11.51 -1.91 13.79
CA CYS A 168 11.79 -2.25 12.40
C CYS A 168 13.28 -2.65 12.25
N SER A 169 14.20 -1.82 12.74
CA SER A 169 15.64 -2.04 12.55
C SER A 169 16.13 -3.35 13.16
N ASP A 170 15.57 -3.81 14.29
CA ASP A 170 15.96 -5.09 14.93
C ASP A 170 15.86 -6.31 14.01
N CYS A 171 14.93 -6.26 13.03
CA CYS A 171 14.83 -7.30 11.99
C CYS A 171 15.62 -6.93 10.73
N HIS A 172 15.59 -5.65 10.33
CA HIS A 172 16.20 -5.19 9.08
C HIS A 172 17.73 -5.27 9.11
N ILE A 173 18.39 -5.09 10.25
CA ILE A 173 19.86 -5.28 10.39
C ILE A 173 20.31 -6.71 10.02
N GLY A 174 19.39 -7.69 10.00
CA GLY A 174 19.69 -9.05 9.53
C GLY A 174 19.92 -9.15 8.01
N PHE A 175 19.65 -8.09 7.26
CA PHE A 175 19.92 -7.95 5.83
C PHE A 175 21.16 -7.08 5.58
N ASP A 176 22.21 -7.28 6.37
CA ASP A 176 23.46 -6.49 6.39
C ASP A 176 24.12 -6.40 5.00
N THR A 177 24.10 -7.50 4.22
CA THR A 177 24.62 -7.54 2.84
C THR A 177 23.71 -6.84 1.82
N GLN A 178 22.56 -6.34 2.24
CA GLN A 178 21.55 -5.66 1.40
C GLN A 178 21.27 -4.25 1.91
N ASP A 179 22.20 -3.64 2.63
CA ASP A 179 22.02 -2.33 3.28
C ASP A 179 20.70 -2.27 4.10
N SER A 180 20.41 -3.32 4.86
CA SER A 180 19.23 -3.46 5.74
C SER A 180 17.87 -3.39 5.04
N MET A 181 17.78 -3.54 3.71
CA MET A 181 16.52 -3.39 2.96
C MET A 181 15.61 -4.62 2.98
N GLY A 182 16.17 -5.81 2.72
CA GLY A 182 15.41 -7.03 2.45
C GLY A 182 14.73 -7.01 1.08
N TYR A 183 15.24 -7.80 0.14
CA TYR A 183 14.71 -7.92 -1.23
C TYR A 183 13.42 -8.76 -1.29
N PRO A 184 12.63 -8.62 -2.37
CA PRO A 184 11.53 -9.55 -2.67
C PRO A 184 12.05 -10.98 -2.84
N LEU A 185 11.14 -11.96 -2.75
CA LEU A 185 11.44 -13.35 -3.11
C LEU A 185 12.02 -13.41 -4.52
N GLU A 186 13.04 -14.26 -4.73
CA GLU A 186 13.81 -14.31 -5.99
C GLU A 186 12.92 -14.53 -7.21
N GLU A 187 11.92 -15.42 -7.10
CA GLU A 187 11.01 -15.77 -8.19
C GLU A 187 10.08 -14.64 -8.65
N VAL A 188 10.00 -13.54 -7.89
CA VAL A 188 9.18 -12.38 -8.27
C VAL A 188 10.01 -11.13 -8.55
N ARG A 189 11.34 -11.16 -8.39
CA ARG A 189 12.19 -9.99 -8.66
C ARG A 189 12.05 -9.53 -10.10
N LEU A 190 12.02 -8.22 -10.30
CA LEU A 190 12.16 -7.66 -11.64
C LEU A 190 13.59 -7.89 -12.12
N THR A 191 13.78 -8.76 -13.10
CA THR A 191 15.08 -8.88 -13.78
C THR A 191 15.24 -7.67 -14.69
N ALA A 192 16.35 -6.94 -14.55
CA ALA A 192 16.73 -5.92 -15.51
C ALA A 192 16.83 -6.57 -16.92
N ASN A 193 16.02 -6.11 -17.86
CA ASN A 193 16.11 -6.50 -19.27
C ASN A 193 17.34 -5.88 -19.92
#